data_d271940daa22cd59e636de032a843b57
#
_entry.id   d271940daa22cd59e636de032a843b57
#
_cell.length_a   1.000
_cell.length_b   1.000
_cell.length_c   1.000
_cell.angle_alpha   90.00
_cell.angle_beta   90.00
_cell.angle_gamma   90.00
#
_symmetry.space_group_name_H-M   'P 1'
#
loop_
_entity.id
_entity.type
_entity.pdbx_description
1 polymer ?
#
loop_
_entity_poly.entity_id
_entity_poly.type
_entity_poly.pdbx_seq_one_letter_code
_entity_poly.pdbx_strand_id
1 'polypeptide(L)'
;MTKLGIALATAAAAFAVATPAMAQTTIPYQATYVEPVGGPNGSPFSCAPGTSCGSASISGIGHSDNQVVQFNACGFGCHVRTVTFADGATLVIRTEDQPSGFAFTSPGNSGSNGYIGFPAGDGNPQFLDIKETIMGGTGRLAGASGGGAGTVKLHGGVAIGSTSGTITLP
;
A
#
# COMPACT_ATOMS: atom_id res chain seq x y z
N MET A 1 43.12 2.88 -67.22
CA MET A 1 42.08 1.93 -66.80
C MET A 1 41.59 2.33 -65.42
N THR A 2 40.51 3.09 -65.33
CA THR A 2 39.98 3.69 -64.11
C THR A 2 38.80 2.84 -63.63
N LYS A 3 38.91 2.18 -62.47
CA LYS A 3 37.82 1.38 -61.86
C LYS A 3 36.94 2.29 -61.04
N LEU A 4 35.69 2.43 -61.46
CA LEU A 4 34.63 3.12 -60.76
C LEU A 4 34.06 2.16 -59.71
N GLY A 5 34.21 2.42 -58.41
CA GLY A 5 33.57 1.68 -57.32
C GLY A 5 32.25 2.29 -56.95
N ILE A 6 31.16 1.55 -57.11
CA ILE A 6 29.82 1.94 -56.68
C ILE A 6 29.62 1.53 -55.21
N ALA A 7 29.50 2.49 -54.30
CA ALA A 7 29.13 2.20 -52.91
C ALA A 7 27.58 2.18 -52.78
N LEU A 8 27.03 1.02 -52.47
CA LEU A 8 25.59 0.88 -52.09
C LEU A 8 25.44 1.28 -50.65
N ALA A 9 24.73 2.37 -50.42
CA ALA A 9 24.28 2.76 -49.07
C ALA A 9 22.92 2.11 -48.77
N THR A 10 22.89 1.13 -47.87
CA THR A 10 21.67 0.53 -47.33
C THR A 10 21.12 1.42 -46.20
N ALA A 11 20.00 2.10 -46.48
CA ALA A 11 19.25 2.82 -45.44
C ALA A 11 18.37 1.85 -44.67
N ALA A 12 18.67 1.59 -43.40
CA ALA A 12 17.83 0.84 -42.48
C ALA A 12 16.71 1.76 -41.96
N ALA A 13 15.50 1.53 -42.41
CA ALA A 13 14.30 2.18 -41.87
C ALA A 13 13.93 1.53 -40.54
N ALA A 14 14.11 2.25 -39.43
CA ALA A 14 13.63 1.85 -38.10
C ALA A 14 12.13 2.14 -38.00
N PHE A 15 11.30 1.09 -38.03
CA PHE A 15 9.88 1.21 -37.72
C PHE A 15 9.72 1.34 -36.20
N ALA A 16 9.41 2.54 -35.70
CA ALA A 16 8.95 2.75 -34.36
C ALA A 16 7.51 2.24 -34.26
N VAL A 17 7.31 1.08 -33.62
CA VAL A 17 5.97 0.60 -33.27
C VAL A 17 5.48 1.46 -32.11
N ALA A 18 4.58 2.40 -32.39
CA ALA A 18 3.88 3.15 -31.33
C ALA A 18 2.94 2.18 -30.62
N THR A 19 3.27 1.81 -29.37
CA THR A 19 2.33 1.12 -28.50
C THR A 19 1.16 2.06 -28.21
N PRO A 20 -0.11 1.62 -28.40
CA PRO A 20 -1.26 2.45 -28.06
C PRO A 20 -1.20 2.79 -26.56
N ALA A 21 -1.27 4.08 -26.24
CA ALA A 21 -1.42 4.52 -24.87
C ALA A 21 -2.77 4.00 -24.37
N MET A 22 -2.75 3.10 -23.38
CA MET A 22 -3.96 2.66 -22.69
C MET A 22 -4.60 3.88 -22.02
N ALA A 23 -5.91 4.06 -22.23
CA ALA A 23 -6.63 5.15 -21.60
C ALA A 23 -6.69 4.92 -20.10
N GLN A 24 -6.03 5.77 -19.32
CA GLN A 24 -6.08 5.71 -17.86
C GLN A 24 -7.45 6.13 -17.35
N THR A 25 -7.98 5.38 -16.39
CA THR A 25 -9.26 5.68 -15.74
C THR A 25 -9.02 6.00 -14.27
N THR A 26 -9.42 7.20 -13.86
CA THR A 26 -9.38 7.58 -12.44
C THR A 26 -10.78 7.43 -11.84
N ILE A 27 -10.86 6.65 -10.78
CA ILE A 27 -12.10 6.40 -10.03
C ILE A 27 -11.92 6.75 -8.55
N PRO A 28 -12.97 7.22 -7.87
CA PRO A 28 -12.96 7.32 -6.42
C PRO A 28 -12.96 5.92 -5.79
N TYR A 29 -12.29 5.77 -4.65
CA TYR A 29 -12.36 4.54 -3.86
C TYR A 29 -12.67 4.84 -2.41
N GLN A 30 -13.24 3.84 -1.74
CA GLN A 30 -13.29 3.68 -0.30
C GLN A 30 -12.66 2.35 0.02
N ALA A 31 -11.81 2.32 1.05
CA ALA A 31 -11.18 1.09 1.48
C ALA A 31 -11.39 0.86 2.97
N THR A 32 -11.52 -0.40 3.33
CA THR A 32 -11.51 -0.88 4.72
C THR A 32 -10.46 -1.96 4.82
N TYR A 33 -9.59 -1.84 5.82
CA TYR A 33 -8.53 -2.78 6.14
C TYR A 33 -8.77 -3.34 7.54
N VAL A 34 -8.59 -4.63 7.72
CA VAL A 34 -8.69 -5.29 9.03
C VAL A 34 -7.41 -6.06 9.28
N GLU A 35 -6.70 -5.70 10.34
CA GLU A 35 -5.40 -6.27 10.69
C GLU A 35 -5.42 -6.71 12.17
N PRO A 36 -5.33 -8.01 12.46
CA PRO A 36 -4.97 -8.46 13.80
C PRO A 36 -3.57 -7.94 14.16
N VAL A 37 -3.46 -7.23 15.28
CA VAL A 37 -2.19 -6.66 15.76
C VAL A 37 -1.71 -7.32 17.06
N GLY A 38 -2.35 -8.40 17.45
CA GLY A 38 -1.98 -9.26 18.56
C GLY A 38 -1.49 -10.61 18.03
N GLY A 39 -0.18 -10.75 17.89
CA GLY A 39 0.43 -12.02 17.49
C GLY A 39 0.63 -12.96 18.69
N PRO A 40 1.06 -14.22 18.43
CA PRO A 40 1.38 -15.18 19.46
C PRO A 40 2.46 -14.64 20.41
N ASN A 41 2.37 -14.99 21.68
CA ASN A 41 3.30 -14.61 22.75
C ASN A 41 3.42 -13.08 22.99
N GLY A 42 2.34 -12.33 22.76
CA GLY A 42 2.34 -10.88 22.97
C GLY A 42 3.11 -10.09 21.91
N SER A 43 3.49 -10.70 20.82
CA SER A 43 4.06 -9.99 19.67
C SER A 43 3.04 -9.02 19.08
N PRO A 44 3.42 -7.78 18.73
CA PRO A 44 2.54 -6.86 18.02
C PRO A 44 2.26 -7.30 16.57
N PHE A 45 2.96 -8.33 16.08
CA PHE A 45 2.86 -8.79 14.69
C PHE A 45 2.05 -10.08 14.58
N SER A 46 1.07 -10.11 13.69
CA SER A 46 0.20 -11.27 13.48
C SER A 46 0.78 -12.33 12.53
N CYS A 47 1.84 -11.99 11.81
CA CYS A 47 2.54 -12.89 10.88
C CYS A 47 4.02 -13.02 11.20
N ALA A 48 4.90 -12.74 10.23
CA ALA A 48 6.33 -12.69 10.44
C ALA A 48 6.74 -11.45 11.26
N PRO A 49 7.90 -11.45 11.91
CA PRO A 49 8.41 -10.27 12.62
C PRO A 49 8.38 -9.02 11.75
N GLY A 50 7.85 -7.92 12.29
CA GLY A 50 7.70 -6.66 11.57
C GLY A 50 6.50 -6.60 10.61
N THR A 51 5.65 -7.65 10.56
CA THR A 51 4.51 -7.70 9.65
C THR A 51 3.20 -8.07 10.34
N SER A 52 2.08 -7.54 9.84
CA SER A 52 0.74 -7.99 10.17
C SER A 52 0.01 -8.42 8.90
N CYS A 53 -0.74 -9.52 9.02
CA CYS A 53 -1.60 -10.00 7.95
C CYS A 53 -3.05 -9.64 8.24
N GLY A 54 -3.84 -9.54 7.20
CA GLY A 54 -5.24 -9.19 7.35
C GLY A 54 -6.00 -9.25 6.05
N SER A 55 -7.09 -8.51 6.01
CA SER A 55 -7.96 -8.40 4.84
C SER A 55 -8.14 -6.95 4.40
N ALA A 56 -8.50 -6.76 3.14
CA ALA A 56 -8.80 -5.47 2.53
C ALA A 56 -10.04 -5.54 1.68
N SER A 57 -10.89 -4.52 1.77
CA SER A 57 -11.98 -4.29 0.83
C SER A 57 -11.83 -2.91 0.21
N ILE A 58 -11.69 -2.83 -1.11
CA ILE A 58 -11.48 -1.58 -1.83
C ILE A 58 -12.57 -1.47 -2.90
N SER A 59 -13.43 -0.45 -2.78
CA SER A 59 -14.53 -0.24 -3.72
C SER A 59 -14.00 -0.04 -5.15
N GLY A 60 -14.65 -0.67 -6.12
CA GLY A 60 -14.24 -0.64 -7.52
C GLY A 60 -13.03 -1.54 -7.85
N ILE A 61 -12.33 -2.09 -6.85
CA ILE A 61 -11.17 -2.97 -7.03
C ILE A 61 -11.49 -4.41 -6.59
N GLY A 62 -12.01 -4.58 -5.37
CA GLY A 62 -12.39 -5.90 -4.85
C GLY A 62 -12.05 -6.11 -3.39
N HIS A 63 -12.27 -7.35 -2.96
CA HIS A 63 -11.94 -7.85 -1.63
C HIS A 63 -10.75 -8.81 -1.69
N SER A 64 -9.97 -8.83 -0.62
CA SER A 64 -8.84 -9.75 -0.42
C SER A 64 -8.74 -10.14 1.05
N ASP A 65 -8.58 -11.43 1.31
CA ASP A 65 -8.21 -11.98 2.62
C ASP A 65 -6.68 -12.13 2.77
N ASN A 66 -5.92 -11.64 1.78
CA ASN A 66 -4.47 -11.72 1.75
C ASN A 66 -3.87 -10.30 1.65
N GLN A 67 -3.80 -9.65 2.80
CA GLN A 67 -3.10 -8.39 3.00
C GLN A 67 -1.91 -8.59 3.92
N VAL A 68 -0.78 -8.00 3.58
CA VAL A 68 0.41 -7.95 4.42
C VAL A 68 0.84 -6.51 4.60
N VAL A 69 1.02 -6.08 5.85
CA VAL A 69 1.56 -4.77 6.21
C VAL A 69 2.95 -4.94 6.79
N GLN A 70 3.94 -4.32 6.17
CA GLN A 70 5.30 -4.20 6.68
C GLN A 70 5.44 -2.88 7.43
N PHE A 71 5.59 -2.96 8.76
CA PHE A 71 5.70 -1.78 9.61
C PHE A 71 7.07 -1.12 9.44
N ASN A 72 7.07 0.23 9.41
CA ASN A 72 8.27 1.05 9.27
C ASN A 72 9.14 0.73 8.04
N ALA A 73 8.57 0.11 7.01
CA ALA A 73 9.28 -0.27 5.79
C ALA A 73 9.83 0.93 4.99
N CYS A 74 9.29 2.12 5.21
CA CYS A 74 9.71 3.37 4.57
C CYS A 74 10.10 4.47 5.58
N GLY A 75 10.35 4.09 6.86
CA GLY A 75 10.72 4.98 7.95
C GLY A 75 9.72 4.91 9.11
N PHE A 76 10.02 5.59 10.20
CA PHE A 76 9.14 5.62 11.37
C PHE A 76 7.76 6.20 11.02
N GLY A 77 6.69 5.48 11.37
CA GLY A 77 5.32 5.86 11.02
C GLY A 77 5.01 5.77 9.52
N CYS A 78 5.82 5.04 8.78
CA CYS A 78 5.62 4.79 7.35
C CYS A 78 5.63 3.30 7.07
N HIS A 79 4.50 2.77 6.58
CA HIS A 79 4.25 1.35 6.39
C HIS A 79 4.01 1.05 4.92
N VAL A 80 4.33 -0.17 4.49
CA VAL A 80 4.00 -0.66 3.15
C VAL A 80 2.99 -1.80 3.28
N ARG A 81 1.83 -1.59 2.68
CA ARG A 81 0.75 -2.58 2.58
C ARG A 81 0.75 -3.20 1.19
N THR A 82 0.75 -4.52 1.13
CA THR A 82 0.54 -5.27 -0.11
C THR A 82 -0.76 -6.05 0.01
N VAL A 83 -1.68 -5.81 -0.91
CA VAL A 83 -2.96 -6.52 -1.02
C VAL A 83 -2.88 -7.44 -2.23
N THR A 84 -3.09 -8.75 -2.03
CA THR A 84 -3.09 -9.75 -3.11
C THR A 84 -4.51 -10.26 -3.34
N PHE A 85 -5.07 -9.98 -4.50
CA PHE A 85 -6.42 -10.38 -4.87
C PHE A 85 -6.49 -11.83 -5.36
N ALA A 86 -7.70 -12.40 -5.42
CA ALA A 86 -7.92 -13.80 -5.79
C ALA A 86 -7.43 -14.16 -7.21
N ASP A 87 -7.36 -13.18 -8.12
CA ASP A 87 -6.82 -13.33 -9.48
C ASP A 87 -5.29 -13.23 -9.56
N GLY A 88 -4.60 -13.10 -8.41
CA GLY A 88 -3.17 -12.93 -8.30
C GLY A 88 -2.67 -11.50 -8.56
N ALA A 89 -3.54 -10.55 -8.91
CA ALA A 89 -3.17 -9.15 -9.00
C ALA A 89 -2.80 -8.60 -7.61
N THR A 90 -1.82 -7.70 -7.54
CA THR A 90 -1.44 -7.04 -6.28
C THR A 90 -1.63 -5.53 -6.36
N LEU A 91 -1.89 -4.92 -5.21
CA LEU A 91 -1.84 -3.47 -5.03
C LEU A 91 -0.87 -3.15 -3.89
N VAL A 92 0.05 -2.23 -4.13
CA VAL A 92 1.03 -1.77 -3.13
C VAL A 92 0.69 -0.36 -2.72
N ILE A 93 0.50 -0.17 -1.42
CA ILE A 93 0.09 1.10 -0.82
C ILE A 93 1.10 1.47 0.26
N ARG A 94 1.65 2.67 0.16
CA ARG A 94 2.40 3.30 1.23
C ARG A 94 1.42 4.03 2.13
N THR A 95 1.48 3.77 3.44
CA THR A 95 0.66 4.41 4.46
C THR A 95 1.55 5.18 5.42
N GLU A 96 1.26 6.45 5.62
CA GLU A 96 2.00 7.33 6.53
C GLU A 96 1.10 7.79 7.66
N ASP A 97 1.54 7.57 8.89
CA ASP A 97 0.88 8.06 10.09
C ASP A 97 1.00 9.59 10.14
N GLN A 98 -0.10 10.29 10.38
CA GLN A 98 -0.10 11.74 10.43
C GLN A 98 0.14 12.22 11.86
N PRO A 99 1.06 13.18 12.09
CA PRO A 99 1.38 13.66 13.43
C PRO A 99 0.20 14.24 14.20
N SER A 100 -0.79 14.80 13.51
CA SER A 100 -2.00 15.34 14.11
C SER A 100 -2.95 14.30 14.71
N GLY A 101 -2.82 13.03 14.27
CA GLY A 101 -3.61 11.90 14.76
C GLY A 101 -3.02 11.20 15.99
N PHE A 102 -1.80 11.56 16.38
CA PHE A 102 -1.15 10.99 17.55
C PHE A 102 -1.66 11.60 18.88
N ALA A 103 -2.93 11.52 19.14
CA ALA A 103 -3.44 11.73 20.48
C ALA A 103 -3.21 10.47 21.31
N PHE A 104 -1.96 10.24 21.73
CA PHE A 104 -1.67 9.26 22.76
C PHE A 104 -2.25 9.74 24.07
N THR A 105 -3.47 9.35 24.36
CA THR A 105 -4.13 9.73 25.60
C THR A 105 -3.84 8.80 26.77
N SER A 106 -2.90 7.89 26.65
CA SER A 106 -2.44 7.05 27.76
C SER A 106 -1.05 7.44 28.23
N PRO A 107 -0.93 8.19 29.34
CA PRO A 107 0.35 8.37 30.01
C PRO A 107 0.77 7.01 30.60
N GLY A 108 1.77 6.39 30.05
CA GLY A 108 2.40 5.23 30.67
C GLY A 108 2.75 4.05 29.78
N ASN A 109 2.42 4.05 28.51
CA ASN A 109 2.74 2.93 27.63
C ASN A 109 3.66 3.33 26.46
N SER A 110 4.76 4.00 26.77
CA SER A 110 5.92 3.99 25.89
C SER A 110 6.56 2.62 25.99
N GLY A 111 6.03 1.67 25.18
CA GLY A 111 6.66 0.38 25.02
C GLY A 111 8.11 0.61 24.58
N SER A 112 9.05 -0.05 25.23
CA SER A 112 10.49 0.08 25.13
C SER A 112 11.10 -0.17 23.76
N ASN A 113 10.34 -0.22 22.69
CA ASN A 113 10.78 -0.56 21.34
C ASN A 113 10.42 0.48 20.26
N GLY A 114 10.04 1.71 20.62
CA GLY A 114 9.68 2.73 19.64
C GLY A 114 8.43 2.39 18.81
N TYR A 115 7.78 1.29 19.08
CA TYR A 115 6.44 1.02 18.62
C TYR A 115 5.51 1.92 19.42
N ILE A 116 4.70 2.65 18.72
CA ILE A 116 3.50 3.27 19.23
C ILE A 116 2.76 2.14 19.94
N GLY A 117 2.88 2.10 21.28
CA GLY A 117 2.38 0.97 22.03
C GLY A 117 0.89 0.84 21.76
N PHE A 118 0.49 -0.25 21.18
CA PHE A 118 -0.91 -0.64 21.24
C PHE A 118 -1.26 -0.61 22.72
N PRO A 119 -2.25 0.18 23.17
CA PRO A 119 -2.54 0.27 24.58
C PRO A 119 -2.90 -1.13 25.04
N ALA A 120 -2.04 -1.69 25.82
CA ALA A 120 -2.38 -2.88 26.55
C ALA A 120 -3.41 -2.45 27.60
N GLY A 121 -4.70 -2.64 27.27
CA GLY A 121 -5.65 -2.97 28.30
C GLY A 121 -6.43 -1.87 29.00
N ASP A 122 -6.48 -0.62 28.53
CA ASP A 122 -7.43 0.34 29.11
C ASP A 122 -8.85 0.24 28.53
N GLY A 123 -9.06 -0.63 27.53
CA GLY A 123 -10.34 -0.86 26.91
C GLY A 123 -10.82 0.25 25.96
N ASN A 124 -10.11 1.37 25.87
CA ASN A 124 -10.50 2.49 25.04
C ASN A 124 -9.94 2.34 23.61
N PRO A 125 -10.74 2.60 22.56
CA PRO A 125 -10.23 2.63 21.21
C PRO A 125 -9.29 3.82 21.00
N GLN A 126 -8.20 3.59 20.24
CA GLN A 126 -7.33 4.66 19.78
C GLN A 126 -7.59 4.92 18.29
N PHE A 127 -7.37 6.16 17.88
CA PHE A 127 -7.52 6.59 16.50
C PHE A 127 -6.23 7.23 16.02
N LEU A 128 -5.88 6.93 14.78
CA LEU A 128 -4.71 7.42 14.10
C LEU A 128 -5.10 7.90 12.71
N ASP A 129 -4.83 9.16 12.38
CA ASP A 129 -5.00 9.65 11.02
C ASP A 129 -3.86 9.14 10.13
N ILE A 130 -4.21 8.75 8.93
CA ILE A 130 -3.26 8.21 7.95
C ILE A 130 -3.44 8.86 6.59
N LYS A 131 -2.33 8.92 5.85
CA LYS A 131 -2.29 9.26 4.43
C LYS A 131 -1.82 8.05 3.63
N GLU A 132 -2.47 7.79 2.50
CA GLU A 132 -2.11 6.70 1.60
C GLU A 132 -1.58 7.22 0.27
N THR A 133 -0.59 6.51 -0.26
CA THR A 133 -0.08 6.69 -1.62
C THR A 133 -0.07 5.32 -2.30
N ILE A 134 -0.77 5.19 -3.41
CA ILE A 134 -0.75 3.99 -4.23
C ILE A 134 0.55 3.98 -5.04
N MET A 135 1.41 3.01 -4.75
CA MET A 135 2.76 2.89 -5.30
C MET A 135 2.80 2.10 -6.61
N GLY A 136 1.72 1.39 -6.93
CA GLY A 136 1.60 0.53 -8.10
C GLY A 136 0.95 -0.79 -7.76
N GLY A 137 1.09 -1.74 -8.69
CA GLY A 137 0.57 -3.08 -8.52
C GLY A 137 1.04 -4.02 -9.63
N THR A 138 0.46 -5.22 -9.67
CA THR A 138 0.70 -6.21 -10.72
C THR A 138 -0.61 -6.69 -11.33
N GLY A 139 -0.52 -7.46 -12.42
CA GLY A 139 -1.69 -7.96 -13.13
C GLY A 139 -2.57 -6.81 -13.63
N ARG A 140 -3.88 -6.87 -13.41
CA ARG A 140 -4.83 -5.81 -13.81
C ARG A 140 -4.61 -4.46 -13.13
N LEU A 141 -3.74 -4.41 -12.09
CA LEU A 141 -3.41 -3.19 -11.34
C LEU A 141 -2.00 -2.69 -11.66
N ALA A 142 -1.33 -3.26 -12.67
CA ALA A 142 -0.01 -2.82 -13.09
C ALA A 142 -0.07 -1.35 -13.55
N GLY A 143 0.76 -0.49 -12.94
CA GLY A 143 0.74 0.95 -13.22
C GLY A 143 -0.34 1.75 -12.47
N ALA A 144 -1.08 1.12 -11.55
CA ALA A 144 -2.01 1.85 -10.68
C ALA A 144 -1.28 2.95 -9.89
N SER A 145 -1.94 4.09 -9.72
CA SER A 145 -1.41 5.23 -8.96
C SER A 145 -2.55 5.97 -8.27
N GLY A 146 -2.21 6.90 -7.37
CA GLY A 146 -3.20 7.69 -6.66
C GLY A 146 -2.93 7.74 -5.17
N GLY A 147 -3.97 7.91 -4.39
CA GLY A 147 -3.87 7.94 -2.94
C GLY A 147 -5.11 8.49 -2.26
N GLY A 148 -5.04 8.54 -0.95
CA GLY A 148 -6.15 8.95 -0.12
C GLY A 148 -5.73 9.28 1.30
N ALA A 149 -6.72 9.41 2.16
CA ALA A 149 -6.52 9.64 3.58
C ALA A 149 -7.67 8.99 4.37
N GLY A 150 -7.46 8.79 5.65
CA GLY A 150 -8.46 8.22 6.54
C GLY A 150 -7.94 8.02 7.94
N THR A 151 -8.55 7.10 8.65
CA THR A 151 -8.23 6.81 10.04
C THR A 151 -8.05 5.32 10.27
N VAL A 152 -7.20 4.97 11.21
CA VAL A 152 -7.10 3.63 11.79
C VAL A 152 -7.64 3.66 13.21
N LYS A 153 -8.56 2.77 13.51
CA LYS A 153 -9.05 2.49 14.86
C LYS A 153 -8.32 1.26 15.40
N LEU A 154 -7.68 1.42 16.54
CA LEU A 154 -7.01 0.35 17.27
C LEU A 154 -7.84 -0.02 18.49
N HIS A 155 -8.31 -1.25 18.57
CA HIS A 155 -9.09 -1.73 19.71
C HIS A 155 -9.06 -3.26 19.81
N GLY A 156 -8.86 -3.78 21.01
CA GLY A 156 -8.95 -5.22 21.30
C GLY A 156 -7.99 -6.11 20.48
N GLY A 157 -6.79 -5.59 20.15
CA GLY A 157 -5.82 -6.34 19.35
C GLY A 157 -6.13 -6.36 17.85
N VAL A 158 -7.00 -5.46 17.37
CA VAL A 158 -7.32 -5.32 15.94
C VAL A 158 -7.16 -3.86 15.52
N ALA A 159 -6.52 -3.65 14.37
CA ALA A 159 -6.51 -2.38 13.67
C ALA A 159 -7.55 -2.43 12.54
N ILE A 160 -8.43 -1.45 12.51
CA ILE A 160 -9.40 -1.26 11.43
C ILE A 160 -9.12 0.08 10.77
N GLY A 161 -8.58 0.04 9.56
CA GLY A 161 -8.34 1.20 8.71
C GLY A 161 -9.56 1.51 7.84
N SER A 162 -9.90 2.79 7.72
CA SER A 162 -10.95 3.28 6.83
C SER A 162 -10.43 4.48 6.07
N THR A 163 -10.29 4.36 4.75
CA THR A 163 -9.71 5.41 3.90
C THR A 163 -10.60 5.72 2.70
N SER A 164 -10.40 6.90 2.14
CA SER A 164 -11.02 7.29 0.88
C SER A 164 -10.08 8.13 0.04
N GLY A 165 -10.22 8.05 -1.27
CA GLY A 165 -9.33 8.75 -2.19
C GLY A 165 -9.66 8.47 -3.65
N THR A 166 -8.63 8.56 -4.49
CA THR A 166 -8.74 8.24 -5.92
C THR A 166 -7.66 7.25 -6.34
N ILE A 167 -8.01 6.36 -7.24
CA ILE A 167 -7.09 5.45 -7.90
C ILE A 167 -7.19 5.63 -9.41
N THR A 168 -6.05 5.77 -10.05
CA THR A 168 -5.90 5.75 -11.50
C THR A 168 -5.43 4.37 -11.92
N LEU A 169 -6.19 3.74 -12.79
CA LEU A 169 -5.93 2.42 -13.37
C LEU A 169 -5.45 2.59 -14.82
N PRO A 170 -4.56 1.71 -15.30
CA PRO A 170 -4.08 1.72 -16.68
C PRO A 170 -5.18 1.40 -17.69
#